data_3706dd55b9c268b7d083dc76336fa0d5
#
_entry.id   3706dd55b9c268b7d083dc76336fa0d5
#
_cell.length_a   1.000
_cell.length_b   1.000
_cell.length_c   1.000
_cell.angle_alpha   90.00
_cell.angle_beta   90.00
_cell.angle_gamma   90.00
#
_symmetry.space_group_name_H-M   'P 1'
#
loop_
_entity.id
_entity.type
_entity.pdbx_description
1 polymer ?
#
loop_
_entity_poly.entity_id
_entity_poly.type
_entity_poly.pdbx_seq_one_letter_code
_entity_poly.pdbx_strand_id
1 'polypeptide(L)'
;VHTIIRKEVKSLLREFDEQAQKAIVVAESLSFDFGHQNVGSEHLLLSLLKIHDNQLKRLLQKYDVNDAVVEEDIKRLFGTNDDQPFYMEYSQSVKRILERSIEYAKDKNQDQVTLNILIISLLKEKESVAYEILQKYHVDVEEVIYLLQEKSAFETPLDQIPTLVNINKKVKTKKYK
;
A
#
# COMPACT_ATOMS: atom_id res chain seq x y z
N VAL A 1 -8.09 -22.32 12.29
CA VAL A 1 -7.90 -21.35 11.27
C VAL A 1 -6.75 -21.73 10.34
N HIS A 2 -7.02 -22.69 9.45
CA HIS A 2 -5.97 -23.22 8.59
C HIS A 2 -6.31 -22.99 7.12
N THR A 3 -6.47 -21.73 6.76
CA THR A 3 -6.69 -21.35 5.38
C THR A 3 -5.38 -21.48 4.62
N ILE A 4 -5.42 -22.20 3.51
CA ILE A 4 -4.25 -22.41 2.67
C ILE A 4 -4.09 -21.21 1.73
N ILE A 5 -2.91 -20.58 1.76
CA ILE A 5 -2.56 -19.53 0.84
C ILE A 5 -1.47 -20.07 -0.07
N ARG A 6 -1.53 -19.71 -1.35
CA ARG A 6 -0.58 -20.23 -2.34
C ARG A 6 0.87 -19.97 -1.94
N LYS A 7 1.69 -21.00 -2.09
CA LYS A 7 3.12 -20.99 -1.82
C LYS A 7 3.87 -19.85 -2.52
N GLU A 8 3.44 -19.52 -3.73
CA GLU A 8 4.03 -18.47 -4.56
C GLU A 8 4.02 -17.11 -3.86
N VAL A 9 2.89 -16.74 -3.24
CA VAL A 9 2.77 -15.46 -2.54
C VAL A 9 3.62 -15.44 -1.28
N LYS A 10 3.65 -16.55 -0.55
CA LYS A 10 4.52 -16.65 0.66
C LYS A 10 5.98 -16.46 0.30
N SER A 11 6.41 -16.96 -0.85
CA SER A 11 7.77 -16.77 -1.35
C SER A 11 8.04 -15.30 -1.67
N LEU A 12 7.07 -14.61 -2.27
CA LEU A 12 7.20 -13.19 -2.60
C LEU A 12 7.31 -12.30 -1.36
N LEU A 13 6.67 -12.68 -0.26
CA LEU A 13 6.66 -11.87 0.97
C LEU A 13 8.05 -11.62 1.55
N ARG A 14 9.03 -12.44 1.21
CA ARG A 14 10.42 -12.25 1.65
C ARG A 14 11.03 -10.96 1.10
N GLU A 15 10.51 -10.48 -0.03
CA GLU A 15 10.98 -9.25 -0.67
C GLU A 15 10.42 -7.99 0.00
N PHE A 16 9.54 -8.14 0.98
CA PHE A 16 8.85 -7.04 1.65
C PHE A 16 9.39 -6.86 3.07
N ASP A 17 9.52 -5.59 3.49
CA ASP A 17 9.93 -5.33 4.86
C ASP A 17 8.80 -5.69 5.84
N GLU A 18 9.10 -5.57 7.12
CA GLU A 18 8.17 -6.00 8.19
C GLU A 18 6.83 -5.27 8.11
N GLN A 19 6.82 -3.97 7.87
CA GLN A 19 5.59 -3.20 7.80
C GLN A 19 4.76 -3.52 6.57
N ALA A 20 5.41 -3.69 5.43
CA ALA A 20 4.74 -4.08 4.19
C ALA A 20 4.17 -5.49 4.32
N GLN A 21 4.91 -6.42 4.90
CA GLN A 21 4.40 -7.77 5.18
C GLN A 21 3.18 -7.72 6.09
N LYS A 22 3.21 -6.90 7.12
CA LYS A 22 2.09 -6.74 8.05
C LYS A 22 0.83 -6.28 7.31
N ALA A 23 0.96 -5.32 6.40
CA ALA A 23 -0.17 -4.84 5.61
C ALA A 23 -0.80 -5.97 4.78
N ILE A 24 0.03 -6.81 4.17
CA ILE A 24 -0.43 -7.94 3.37
C ILE A 24 -1.11 -9.00 4.25
N VAL A 25 -0.52 -9.32 5.39
CA VAL A 25 -1.09 -10.30 6.33
C VAL A 25 -2.42 -9.81 6.89
N VAL A 26 -2.54 -8.53 7.22
CA VAL A 26 -3.80 -7.95 7.69
C VAL A 26 -4.86 -8.00 6.58
N ALA A 27 -4.46 -7.76 5.32
CA ALA A 27 -5.38 -7.89 4.19
C ALA A 27 -5.94 -9.31 4.07
N GLU A 28 -5.09 -10.33 4.24
CA GLU A 28 -5.52 -11.73 4.27
C GLU A 28 -6.54 -11.97 5.39
N SER A 29 -6.25 -11.49 6.58
CA SER A 29 -7.13 -11.64 7.74
C SER A 29 -8.48 -10.98 7.53
N LEU A 30 -8.50 -9.80 6.91
CA LEU A 30 -9.74 -9.09 6.60
C LEU A 30 -10.59 -9.87 5.60
N SER A 31 -9.97 -10.36 4.54
CA SER A 31 -10.66 -11.20 3.55
C SER A 31 -11.25 -12.43 4.20
N PHE A 32 -10.49 -13.10 5.04
CA PHE A 32 -10.92 -14.28 5.77
C PHE A 32 -12.12 -13.97 6.68
N ASP A 33 -12.04 -12.89 7.44
CA ASP A 33 -13.10 -12.49 8.39
C ASP A 33 -14.40 -12.12 7.67
N PHE A 34 -14.31 -11.54 6.47
CA PHE A 34 -15.50 -11.28 5.67
C PHE A 34 -16.08 -12.55 5.00
N GLY A 35 -15.37 -13.66 5.08
CA GLY A 35 -15.76 -14.89 4.38
C GLY A 35 -15.48 -14.84 2.88
N HIS A 36 -14.51 -14.00 2.46
CA HIS A 36 -14.13 -13.88 1.05
C HIS A 36 -13.01 -14.85 0.70
N GLN A 37 -13.13 -15.52 -0.43
CA GLN A 37 -12.13 -16.46 -0.89
C GLN A 37 -10.94 -15.79 -1.56
N ASN A 38 -11.13 -14.61 -2.12
CA ASN A 38 -10.07 -13.88 -2.82
C ASN A 38 -9.58 -12.70 -1.99
N VAL A 39 -8.27 -12.63 -1.78
CA VAL A 39 -7.63 -11.46 -1.18
C VAL A 39 -7.43 -10.45 -2.31
N GLY A 40 -8.26 -9.42 -2.31
CA GLY A 40 -8.26 -8.42 -3.38
C GLY A 40 -7.60 -7.12 -2.97
N SER A 41 -7.49 -6.22 -3.94
CA SER A 41 -6.95 -4.89 -3.72
C SER A 41 -7.77 -4.10 -2.70
N GLU A 42 -9.09 -4.36 -2.61
CA GLU A 42 -9.97 -3.74 -1.62
C GLU A 42 -9.59 -4.12 -0.20
N HIS A 43 -9.18 -5.36 0.04
CA HIS A 43 -8.71 -5.81 1.35
C HIS A 43 -7.36 -5.16 1.67
N LEU A 44 -6.49 -5.03 0.68
CA LEU A 44 -5.20 -4.36 0.87
C LEU A 44 -5.39 -2.87 1.19
N LEU A 45 -6.29 -2.20 0.48
CA LEU A 45 -6.63 -0.80 0.76
C LEU A 45 -7.16 -0.65 2.19
N LEU A 46 -8.11 -1.50 2.58
CA LEU A 46 -8.68 -1.47 3.93
C LEU A 46 -7.60 -1.73 4.99
N SER A 47 -6.73 -2.70 4.75
CA SER A 47 -5.59 -3.00 5.63
C SER A 47 -4.73 -1.75 5.86
N LEU A 48 -4.38 -1.06 4.79
CA LEU A 48 -3.55 0.15 4.88
C LEU A 48 -4.24 1.27 5.66
N LEU A 49 -5.57 1.31 5.66
CA LEU A 49 -6.33 2.28 6.43
C LEU A 49 -6.53 1.87 7.89
N LYS A 50 -6.38 0.58 8.22
CA LYS A 50 -6.55 0.07 9.59
C LYS A 50 -5.24 -0.04 10.37
N ILE A 51 -4.11 -0.26 9.70
CA ILE A 51 -2.83 -0.37 10.38
C ILE A 51 -2.38 1.00 10.90
N HIS A 52 -1.22 1.05 11.54
CA HIS A 52 -0.70 2.27 12.15
C HIS A 52 -0.84 3.48 11.24
N ASP A 53 -0.86 4.65 11.86
CA ASP A 53 -0.89 5.91 11.14
C ASP A 53 0.17 5.91 10.03
N ASN A 54 -0.27 6.13 8.81
CA ASN A 54 0.59 6.20 7.64
C ASN A 54 0.16 7.35 6.75
N GLN A 55 0.99 7.65 5.75
CA GLN A 55 0.75 8.80 4.90
C GLN A 55 -0.50 8.67 4.05
N LEU A 56 -0.83 7.47 3.59
CA LEU A 56 -2.05 7.25 2.81
C LEU A 56 -3.28 7.63 3.62
N LYS A 57 -3.35 7.19 4.87
CA LYS A 57 -4.43 7.54 5.79
C LYS A 57 -4.64 9.05 5.87
N ARG A 58 -3.54 9.78 6.08
CA ARG A 58 -3.58 11.24 6.21
C ARG A 58 -4.01 11.92 4.93
N LEU A 59 -3.49 11.47 3.79
CA LEU A 59 -3.82 12.06 2.49
C LEU A 59 -5.27 11.81 2.10
N LEU A 60 -5.84 10.66 2.47
CA LEU A 60 -7.22 10.34 2.15
C LEU A 60 -8.23 11.03 3.07
N GLN A 61 -7.80 11.59 4.20
CA GLN A 61 -8.70 12.32 5.10
C GLN A 61 -9.40 13.50 4.43
N LYS A 62 -8.73 14.21 3.53
CA LYS A 62 -9.35 15.35 2.84
C LYS A 62 -10.47 14.94 1.89
N TYR A 63 -10.56 13.66 1.54
CA TYR A 63 -11.62 13.12 0.71
C TYR A 63 -12.70 12.42 1.55
N ASP A 64 -12.59 12.48 2.88
CA ASP A 64 -13.45 11.77 3.82
C ASP A 64 -13.45 10.25 3.60
N VAL A 65 -12.34 9.71 3.13
CA VAL A 65 -12.14 8.28 2.95
C VAL A 65 -11.34 7.74 4.12
N ASN A 66 -11.96 6.84 4.89
CA ASN A 66 -11.37 6.17 6.03
C ASN A 66 -11.69 4.68 5.99
N ASP A 67 -11.22 3.94 6.98
CA ASP A 67 -11.43 2.50 7.06
C ASP A 67 -12.91 2.12 7.13
N ALA A 68 -13.73 2.85 7.90
CA ALA A 68 -15.15 2.55 8.02
C ALA A 68 -15.88 2.69 6.68
N VAL A 69 -15.57 3.72 5.92
CA VAL A 69 -16.16 3.98 4.60
C VAL A 69 -15.79 2.88 3.62
N VAL A 70 -14.52 2.51 3.57
CA VAL A 70 -14.03 1.45 2.66
C VAL A 70 -14.61 0.10 3.04
N GLU A 71 -14.65 -0.21 4.34
CA GLU A 71 -15.23 -1.47 4.83
C GLU A 71 -16.68 -1.60 4.41
N GLU A 72 -17.46 -0.55 4.53
CA GLU A 72 -18.86 -0.54 4.11
C GLU A 72 -19.01 -0.77 2.62
N ASP A 73 -18.15 -0.15 1.80
CA ASP A 73 -18.14 -0.37 0.36
C ASP A 73 -17.82 -1.81 -0.01
N ILE A 74 -16.86 -2.41 0.67
CA ILE A 74 -16.50 -3.82 0.45
C ILE A 74 -17.69 -4.73 0.76
N LYS A 75 -18.35 -4.51 1.89
CA LYS A 75 -19.52 -5.31 2.27
C LYS A 75 -20.68 -5.16 1.28
N ARG A 76 -20.88 -3.95 0.76
CA ARG A 76 -21.92 -3.68 -0.22
C ARG A 76 -21.62 -4.33 -1.57
N LEU A 77 -20.35 -4.30 -2.01
CA LEU A 77 -19.95 -4.85 -3.30
C LEU A 77 -19.90 -6.39 -3.31
N PHE A 78 -19.42 -6.98 -2.23
CA PHE A 78 -19.12 -8.41 -2.19
C PHE A 78 -19.91 -9.19 -1.15
N GLY A 79 -20.64 -8.49 -0.26
CA GLY A 79 -21.33 -9.11 0.84
C GLY A 79 -20.37 -9.67 1.88
N THR A 80 -20.91 -10.47 2.79
CA THR A 80 -20.15 -11.20 3.80
C THR A 80 -20.71 -12.60 3.89
N ASN A 81 -19.86 -13.56 4.26
CA ASN A 81 -20.25 -14.93 4.51
C ASN A 81 -19.88 -15.32 5.94
N ASP A 82 -20.82 -15.98 6.65
CA ASP A 82 -20.55 -16.48 7.99
C ASP A 82 -19.57 -17.65 7.96
N ASP A 83 -19.60 -18.43 6.87
CA ASP A 83 -18.68 -19.55 6.67
C ASP A 83 -17.35 -19.01 6.11
N GLN A 84 -16.29 -19.16 6.89
CA GLN A 84 -14.97 -18.74 6.47
C GLN A 84 -14.42 -19.68 5.40
N PRO A 85 -13.64 -19.16 4.44
CA PRO A 85 -13.14 -19.98 3.35
C PRO A 85 -12.08 -20.97 3.85
N PHE A 86 -12.14 -22.18 3.32
CA PHE A 86 -11.11 -23.18 3.55
C PHE A 86 -9.83 -22.87 2.78
N TYR A 87 -10.00 -22.24 1.62
CA TYR A 87 -8.90 -21.93 0.71
C TYR A 87 -9.01 -20.46 0.27
N MET A 88 -7.88 -19.77 0.25
CA MET A 88 -7.83 -18.38 -0.21
C MET A 88 -6.81 -18.21 -1.31
N GLU A 89 -7.12 -17.32 -2.24
CA GLU A 89 -6.23 -16.93 -3.33
C GLU A 89 -6.06 -15.42 -3.36
N TYR A 90 -4.92 -14.98 -3.85
CA TYR A 90 -4.72 -13.58 -4.16
C TYR A 90 -5.29 -13.27 -5.53
N SER A 91 -6.00 -12.14 -5.65
CA SER A 91 -6.52 -11.69 -6.94
C SER A 91 -5.38 -11.37 -7.90
N GLN A 92 -5.70 -11.33 -9.20
CA GLN A 92 -4.70 -10.97 -10.20
C GLN A 92 -4.19 -9.55 -10.00
N SER A 93 -5.05 -8.61 -9.62
CA SER A 93 -4.63 -7.23 -9.35
C SER A 93 -3.64 -7.16 -8.19
N VAL A 94 -3.88 -7.91 -7.11
CA VAL A 94 -2.93 -7.96 -5.99
C VAL A 94 -1.60 -8.55 -6.42
N LYS A 95 -1.61 -9.63 -7.20
CA LYS A 95 -0.37 -10.22 -7.72
C LYS A 95 0.43 -9.19 -8.52
N ARG A 96 -0.23 -8.44 -9.39
CA ARG A 96 0.44 -7.37 -10.17
C ARG A 96 0.99 -6.27 -9.25
N ILE A 97 0.23 -5.90 -8.22
CA ILE A 97 0.69 -4.90 -7.23
C ILE A 97 1.96 -5.36 -6.54
N LEU A 98 1.99 -6.62 -6.08
CA LEU A 98 3.16 -7.16 -5.40
C LEU A 98 4.38 -7.24 -6.33
N GLU A 99 4.19 -7.71 -7.55
CA GLU A 99 5.27 -7.79 -8.54
C GLU A 99 5.81 -6.41 -8.91
N ARG A 100 4.92 -5.44 -9.14
CA ARG A 100 5.30 -4.05 -9.42
C ARG A 100 6.08 -3.44 -8.26
N SER A 101 5.66 -3.74 -7.03
CA SER A 101 6.36 -3.27 -5.84
C SER A 101 7.80 -3.76 -5.79
N ILE A 102 8.01 -5.02 -6.12
CA ILE A 102 9.34 -5.62 -6.13
C ILE A 102 10.21 -4.99 -7.22
N GLU A 103 9.66 -4.81 -8.42
CA GLU A 103 10.38 -4.16 -9.51
C GLU A 103 10.75 -2.71 -9.14
N TYR A 104 9.82 -1.98 -8.57
CA TYR A 104 10.07 -0.59 -8.14
C TYR A 104 11.18 -0.51 -7.11
N ALA A 105 11.18 -1.40 -6.13
CA ALA A 105 12.23 -1.45 -5.12
C ALA A 105 13.60 -1.72 -5.73
N LYS A 106 13.66 -2.66 -6.69
CA LYS A 106 14.90 -2.97 -7.41
C LYS A 106 15.41 -1.77 -8.22
N ASP A 107 14.53 -1.08 -8.91
CA ASP A 107 14.88 0.10 -9.70
C ASP A 107 15.40 1.24 -8.81
N LYS A 108 14.96 1.30 -7.57
CA LYS A 108 15.42 2.28 -6.59
C LYS A 108 16.59 1.79 -5.74
N ASN A 109 17.16 0.64 -6.06
CA ASN A 109 18.27 0.02 -5.32
C ASN A 109 17.92 -0.20 -3.85
N GLN A 110 16.68 -0.58 -3.56
CA GLN A 110 16.24 -0.91 -2.22
C GLN A 110 16.26 -2.42 -2.03
N ASP A 111 16.75 -2.86 -0.88
CA ASP A 111 16.86 -4.29 -0.57
C ASP A 111 15.49 -4.95 -0.40
N GLN A 112 14.53 -4.20 0.10
CA GLN A 112 13.19 -4.71 0.35
C GLN A 112 12.13 -3.69 -0.04
N VAL A 113 10.91 -4.18 -0.31
CA VAL A 113 9.76 -3.32 -0.56
C VAL A 113 9.30 -2.70 0.74
N THR A 114 9.27 -1.37 0.80
CA THR A 114 8.77 -0.64 1.96
C THR A 114 7.25 -0.50 1.88
N LEU A 115 6.64 -0.13 2.99
CA LEU A 115 5.20 0.16 3.04
C LEU A 115 4.83 1.23 2.01
N ASN A 116 5.65 2.28 1.89
CA ASN A 116 5.39 3.37 0.95
C ASN A 116 5.41 2.90 -0.50
N ILE A 117 6.35 2.03 -0.87
CA ILE A 117 6.41 1.44 -2.21
C ILE A 117 5.16 0.60 -2.48
N LEU A 118 4.73 -0.18 -1.49
CA LEU A 118 3.51 -0.98 -1.61
C LEU A 118 2.28 -0.10 -1.84
N ILE A 119 2.16 0.98 -1.10
CA ILE A 119 1.05 1.95 -1.24
C ILE A 119 1.05 2.54 -2.65
N ILE A 120 2.19 3.02 -3.11
CA ILE A 120 2.32 3.62 -4.46
C ILE A 120 1.93 2.59 -5.52
N SER A 121 2.38 1.36 -5.39
CA SER A 121 2.08 0.29 -6.35
C SER A 121 0.59 -0.04 -6.37
N LEU A 122 -0.08 -0.05 -5.21
CA LEU A 122 -1.52 -0.22 -5.11
C LEU A 122 -2.24 0.90 -5.88
N LEU A 123 -1.85 2.14 -5.66
CA LEU A 123 -2.47 3.30 -6.29
C LEU A 123 -2.26 3.35 -7.81
N LYS A 124 -1.17 2.79 -8.29
CA LYS A 124 -0.88 2.73 -9.74
C LYS A 124 -1.65 1.63 -10.46
N GLU A 125 -2.25 0.68 -9.74
CA GLU A 125 -3.04 -0.39 -10.36
C GLU A 125 -4.44 0.11 -10.65
N LYS A 126 -4.63 0.65 -11.86
CA LYS A 126 -5.90 1.25 -12.28
C LYS A 126 -7.00 0.22 -12.54
N GLU A 127 -6.61 -1.01 -12.82
CA GLU A 127 -7.54 -2.12 -13.02
C GLU A 127 -7.75 -2.90 -11.72
N SER A 128 -8.18 -2.21 -10.67
CA SER A 128 -8.38 -2.81 -9.37
C SER A 128 -9.64 -2.28 -8.70
N VAL A 129 -10.20 -3.08 -7.80
CA VAL A 129 -11.36 -2.66 -7.00
C VAL A 129 -10.98 -1.48 -6.10
N ALA A 130 -9.77 -1.48 -5.54
CA ALA A 130 -9.30 -0.36 -4.74
C ALA A 130 -9.34 0.96 -5.52
N TYR A 131 -8.88 0.94 -6.76
CA TYR A 131 -8.91 2.12 -7.61
C TYR A 131 -10.35 2.59 -7.87
N GLU A 132 -11.25 1.66 -8.15
CA GLU A 132 -12.68 1.97 -8.35
C GLU A 132 -13.30 2.62 -7.11
N ILE A 133 -12.98 2.12 -5.92
CA ILE A 133 -13.46 2.71 -4.67
C ILE A 133 -12.94 4.14 -4.53
N LEU A 134 -11.65 4.37 -4.77
CA LEU A 134 -11.06 5.71 -4.66
C LEU A 134 -11.68 6.66 -5.69
N GLN A 135 -11.93 6.20 -6.91
CA GLN A 135 -12.59 7.02 -7.94
C GLN A 135 -14.01 7.40 -7.55
N LYS A 136 -14.73 6.52 -6.88
CA LYS A 136 -16.07 6.79 -6.39
C LYS A 136 -16.11 8.02 -5.46
N TYR A 137 -15.06 8.21 -4.67
CA TYR A 137 -14.94 9.34 -3.74
C TYR A 137 -14.16 10.52 -4.34
N HIS A 138 -13.95 10.50 -5.65
CA HIS A 138 -13.28 11.57 -6.40
C HIS A 138 -11.86 11.85 -5.90
N VAL A 139 -11.17 10.81 -5.44
CA VAL A 139 -9.77 10.93 -5.02
C VAL A 139 -8.90 11.19 -6.24
N ASP A 140 -8.10 12.25 -6.18
CA ASP A 140 -7.08 12.51 -7.20
C ASP A 140 -5.87 11.62 -6.91
N VAL A 141 -5.91 10.41 -7.49
CA VAL A 141 -4.91 9.38 -7.23
C VAL A 141 -3.51 9.82 -7.67
N GLU A 142 -3.42 10.54 -8.79
CA GLU A 142 -2.14 11.03 -9.29
C GLU A 142 -1.50 12.02 -8.31
N GLU A 143 -2.30 12.92 -7.73
CA GLU A 143 -1.82 13.85 -6.71
C GLU A 143 -1.36 13.09 -5.47
N VAL A 144 -2.11 12.10 -5.03
CA VAL A 144 -1.76 11.30 -3.86
C VAL A 144 -0.42 10.58 -4.09
N ILE A 145 -0.24 9.97 -5.27
CA ILE A 145 1.03 9.33 -5.64
C ILE A 145 2.18 10.34 -5.60
N TYR A 146 1.98 11.49 -6.18
CA TYR A 146 2.99 12.55 -6.19
C TYR A 146 3.42 12.94 -4.77
N LEU A 147 2.45 13.17 -3.89
CA LEU A 147 2.74 13.56 -2.51
C LEU A 147 3.42 12.43 -1.72
N LEU A 148 3.08 11.18 -1.99
CA LEU A 148 3.74 10.04 -1.36
C LEU A 148 5.21 9.93 -1.81
N GLN A 149 5.48 10.18 -3.07
CA GLN A 149 6.83 10.15 -3.62
C GLN A 149 7.70 11.27 -3.04
N GLU A 150 7.17 12.47 -2.91
CA GLU A 150 7.88 13.59 -2.31
C GLU A 150 8.21 13.36 -0.82
N LYS A 151 7.24 12.91 -0.06
CA LYS A 151 7.43 12.63 1.37
C LYS A 151 8.44 11.52 1.60
N SER A 152 8.46 10.53 0.73
CA SER A 152 9.45 9.44 0.79
C SER A 152 10.88 9.98 0.70
N ALA A 153 11.11 10.98 -0.13
CA ALA A 153 12.40 11.63 -0.26
C ALA A 153 12.78 12.40 1.02
N PHE A 154 11.82 13.03 1.68
CA PHE A 154 12.06 13.78 2.92
C PHE A 154 12.27 12.90 4.14
N GLU A 155 11.74 11.70 4.14
CA GLU A 155 11.88 10.75 5.25
C GLU A 155 13.23 10.03 5.24
N THR A 156 13.95 10.08 4.12
CA THR A 156 15.30 9.52 4.05
C THR A 156 16.27 10.42 4.81
N PRO A 157 17.15 9.85 5.67
CA PRO A 157 18.14 10.67 6.37
C PRO A 157 18.98 11.52 5.40
N LEU A 158 19.22 12.77 5.76
CA LEU A 158 19.90 13.73 4.91
C LEU A 158 21.29 13.28 4.46
N ASP A 159 21.98 12.51 5.28
CA ASP A 159 23.30 11.98 4.95
C ASP A 159 23.25 10.88 3.89
N GLN A 160 22.08 10.29 3.65
CA GLN A 160 21.86 9.28 2.62
C GLN A 160 21.36 9.89 1.31
N ILE A 161 21.16 11.21 1.27
CA ILE A 161 20.74 11.93 0.06
C ILE A 161 21.82 12.97 -0.28
N PRO A 162 22.84 12.59 -1.07
CA PRO A 162 23.96 13.49 -1.35
C PRO A 162 23.56 14.84 -1.95
N THR A 163 22.52 14.85 -2.79
CA THR A 163 22.06 16.06 -3.46
C THR A 163 21.52 17.10 -2.46
N LEU A 164 20.74 16.69 -1.49
CA LEU A 164 20.17 17.59 -0.47
C LEU A 164 21.25 18.12 0.46
N VAL A 165 22.21 17.28 0.84
CA VAL A 165 23.35 17.69 1.66
C VAL A 165 24.16 18.77 0.94
N ASN A 166 24.41 18.60 -0.35
CA ASN A 166 25.16 19.57 -1.16
C ASN A 166 24.43 20.91 -1.30
N ILE A 167 23.12 20.86 -1.48
CA ILE A 167 22.30 22.08 -1.57
C ILE A 167 22.37 22.87 -0.26
N ASN A 168 22.23 22.18 0.86
CA ASN A 168 22.28 22.81 2.19
C ASN A 168 23.66 23.43 2.45
N LYS A 169 24.73 22.76 2.05
CA LYS A 169 26.09 23.31 2.16
C LYS A 169 26.26 24.55 1.32
N LYS A 170 25.76 24.57 0.09
CA LYS A 170 25.83 25.76 -0.79
C LYS A 170 25.06 26.94 -0.23
N VAL A 171 23.87 26.70 0.31
CA VAL A 171 23.04 27.73 0.92
C VAL A 171 23.75 28.35 2.14
N LYS A 172 24.31 27.51 3.01
CA LYS A 172 25.07 27.99 4.18
C LYS A 172 26.28 28.84 3.76
N THR A 173 27.02 28.43 2.76
CA THR A 173 28.18 29.15 2.26
C THR A 173 27.81 30.52 1.70
N LYS A 174 26.67 30.60 0.99
CA LYS A 174 26.17 31.88 0.47
C LYS A 174 25.68 32.82 1.57
N LYS A 175 25.16 32.30 2.66
CA LYS A 175 24.60 33.07 3.76
C LYS A 175 25.66 33.77 4.59
N TYR A 176 26.89 33.26 4.62
CA TYR A 176 27.98 33.76 5.44
C TYR A 176 29.04 34.57 4.65
N LYS A 177 28.79 34.79 3.36
CA LYS A 177 29.60 35.66 2.54
C LYS A 177 28.98 37.04 2.43
#